data_027575d107b0fd8964814a5ba0c3da84
#
_entry.id   027575d107b0fd8964814a5ba0c3da84
#
_cell.length_a   1.000
_cell.length_b   1.000
_cell.length_c   1.000
_cell.angle_alpha   90.00
_cell.angle_beta   90.00
_cell.angle_gamma   90.00
#
_symmetry.space_group_name_H-M   'P 1'
#
loop_
_entity.id
_entity.type
_entity.pdbx_description
1 polymer ?
#
loop_
_entity_poly.entity_id
_entity_poly.type
_entity_poly.pdbx_seq_one_letter_code
_entity_poly.pdbx_strand_id
1 'polypeptide(L)'
;MLFYFKQSIFWLFGYLAFFCINADAEPHLKIKKWGNVSFISHSTGELLLDVFRPNDSKKRPAVLCLHGGFWAKGSKKFMHPLADGLVEKGYVAVCSNYRLTDVAPAPAQLHDVISAIHFLRENASDYGIDSGKIGVTGSSAGGYLAVMAAVFDSGDKRTRPNAAVGMGAQTDLLSPILKIRQF
;
A
#
# COMPACT_ATOMS: atom_id res chain seq x y z
N MET A 1 -49.20 28.07 31.93
CA MET A 1 -48.03 28.11 31.01
C MET A 1 -46.85 27.33 31.63
N LEU A 2 -47.10 26.10 32.11
CA LEU A 2 -46.06 25.28 32.79
C LEU A 2 -46.19 23.77 32.51
N PHE A 3 -46.81 23.36 31.39
CA PHE A 3 -47.03 21.96 31.08
C PHE A 3 -46.35 21.44 29.82
N TYR A 4 -45.55 22.30 29.11
CA TYR A 4 -44.92 21.90 27.84
C TYR A 4 -43.41 21.60 27.94
N PHE A 5 -42.80 21.71 29.13
CA PHE A 5 -41.32 21.55 29.26
C PHE A 5 -40.86 20.16 29.72
N LYS A 6 -41.77 19.25 30.10
CA LYS A 6 -41.39 17.91 30.61
C LYS A 6 -41.36 16.79 29.58
N GLN A 7 -41.94 16.98 28.40
CA GLN A 7 -41.92 15.91 27.39
C GLN A 7 -40.72 15.93 26.46
N SER A 8 -40.00 17.08 26.29
CA SER A 8 -38.86 17.20 25.40
C SER A 8 -37.58 16.58 25.97
N ILE A 9 -37.46 16.44 27.28
CA ILE A 9 -36.25 15.88 27.93
C ILE A 9 -36.24 14.34 27.84
N PHE A 10 -37.39 13.70 27.86
CA PHE A 10 -37.48 12.24 27.74
C PHE A 10 -37.12 11.71 26.35
N TRP A 11 -37.39 12.48 25.29
CA TRP A 11 -37.00 12.10 23.93
C TRP A 11 -35.49 12.29 23.68
N LEU A 12 -34.85 13.26 24.34
CA LEU A 12 -33.40 13.49 24.18
C LEU A 12 -32.59 12.37 24.85
N PHE A 13 -33.02 11.87 26.00
CA PHE A 13 -32.35 10.75 26.68
C PHE A 13 -32.59 9.41 25.97
N GLY A 14 -33.76 9.21 25.38
CA GLY A 14 -34.03 8.03 24.56
C GLY A 14 -33.19 7.97 23.30
N TYR A 15 -32.94 9.12 22.64
CA TYR A 15 -32.12 9.19 21.42
C TYR A 15 -30.62 9.02 21.73
N LEU A 16 -30.13 9.56 22.84
CA LEU A 16 -28.75 9.32 23.28
C LEU A 16 -28.50 7.87 23.72
N ALA A 17 -29.46 7.25 24.40
CA ALA A 17 -29.36 5.83 24.78
C ALA A 17 -29.39 4.89 23.57
N PHE A 18 -30.17 5.22 22.53
CA PHE A 18 -30.21 4.42 21.30
C PHE A 18 -28.92 4.55 20.46
N PHE A 19 -28.24 5.70 20.52
CA PHE A 19 -26.94 5.89 19.86
C PHE A 19 -25.77 5.24 20.61
N CYS A 20 -25.88 5.09 21.96
CA CYS A 20 -24.86 4.41 22.75
C CYS A 20 -24.95 2.88 22.74
N ILE A 21 -26.10 2.29 22.33
CA ILE A 21 -26.28 0.83 22.32
C ILE A 21 -25.83 0.21 20.99
N ASN A 22 -25.65 1.01 19.92
CA ASN A 22 -25.14 0.54 18.63
C ASN A 22 -23.65 0.86 18.40
N ALA A 23 -22.88 1.07 19.46
CA ALA A 23 -21.44 0.89 19.41
C ALA A 23 -21.13 -0.61 19.53
N ASP A 24 -21.73 -1.42 18.65
CA ASP A 24 -21.15 -2.70 18.30
C ASP A 24 -19.77 -2.36 17.75
N ALA A 25 -18.74 -2.59 18.56
CA ALA A 25 -17.36 -2.51 18.12
C ALA A 25 -17.29 -3.41 16.87
N GLU A 26 -17.18 -2.81 15.70
CA GLU A 26 -16.95 -3.54 14.46
C GLU A 26 -15.88 -4.58 14.79
N PRO A 27 -16.12 -5.87 14.52
CA PRO A 27 -15.17 -6.90 14.90
C PRO A 27 -13.84 -6.51 14.27
N HIS A 28 -12.85 -6.19 15.12
CA HIS A 28 -11.52 -5.82 14.68
C HIS A 28 -11.09 -6.86 13.64
N LEU A 29 -10.95 -6.45 12.40
CA LEU A 29 -10.63 -7.33 11.30
C LEU A 29 -9.33 -8.05 11.64
N LYS A 30 -9.41 -9.37 11.89
CA LYS A 30 -8.19 -10.15 12.15
C LYS A 30 -7.32 -10.07 10.90
N ILE A 31 -6.09 -9.61 11.06
CA ILE A 31 -5.12 -9.46 9.99
C ILE A 31 -4.16 -10.65 10.04
N LYS A 32 -3.98 -11.30 8.90
CA LYS A 32 -2.91 -12.28 8.67
C LYS A 32 -1.73 -11.54 8.05
N LYS A 33 -0.52 -11.81 8.57
CA LYS A 33 0.71 -11.16 8.13
C LYS A 33 1.78 -12.17 7.80
N TRP A 34 2.52 -11.94 6.71
CA TRP A 34 3.81 -12.55 6.40
C TRP A 34 4.85 -11.44 6.37
N GLY A 35 5.82 -11.51 7.25
CA GLY A 35 6.88 -10.51 7.35
C GLY A 35 8.19 -11.00 6.74
N ASN A 36 8.94 -10.08 6.14
CA ASN A 36 10.26 -10.35 5.58
C ASN A 36 10.29 -11.48 4.55
N VAL A 37 9.29 -11.52 3.66
CA VAL A 37 9.26 -12.46 2.55
C VAL A 37 10.30 -12.01 1.52
N SER A 38 11.28 -12.87 1.21
CA SER A 38 12.26 -12.64 0.15
C SER A 38 11.60 -12.82 -1.21
N PHE A 39 11.71 -11.83 -2.10
CA PHE A 39 11.12 -11.89 -3.43
C PHE A 39 12.15 -11.86 -4.55
N ILE A 40 13.35 -11.38 -4.28
CA ILE A 40 14.48 -11.41 -5.20
C ILE A 40 15.79 -11.34 -4.43
N SER A 41 16.82 -12.04 -4.93
CA SER A 41 18.18 -12.01 -4.39
C SER A 41 19.14 -11.39 -5.40
N HIS A 42 19.93 -10.44 -4.92
CA HIS A 42 21.02 -9.80 -5.65
C HIS A 42 22.36 -10.13 -4.99
N SER A 43 23.47 -9.86 -5.66
CA SER A 43 24.80 -9.98 -5.05
C SER A 43 24.98 -9.07 -3.82
N THR A 44 24.16 -8.02 -3.70
CA THR A 44 24.14 -7.06 -2.59
C THR A 44 23.20 -7.45 -1.46
N GLY A 45 22.46 -8.56 -1.57
CA GLY A 45 21.52 -9.06 -0.58
C GLY A 45 20.12 -9.29 -1.12
N GLU A 46 19.24 -9.74 -0.24
CA GLU A 46 17.85 -10.02 -0.56
C GLU A 46 16.98 -8.77 -0.41
N LEU A 47 16.01 -8.63 -1.30
CA LEU A 47 14.93 -7.67 -1.15
C LEU A 47 13.70 -8.33 -0.54
N LEU A 48 13.18 -7.68 0.48
CA LEU A 48 12.12 -8.21 1.32
C LEU A 48 10.84 -7.40 1.17
N LEU A 49 9.70 -8.09 1.26
CA LEU A 49 8.39 -7.49 1.36
C LEU A 49 7.62 -8.02 2.57
N ASP A 50 6.60 -7.27 3.02
CA ASP A 50 5.62 -7.72 4.00
C ASP A 50 4.25 -7.79 3.35
N VAL A 51 3.51 -8.86 3.61
CA VAL A 51 2.14 -9.06 3.10
C VAL A 51 1.16 -8.97 4.26
N PHE A 52 0.09 -8.21 4.10
CA PHE A 52 -0.99 -8.05 5.06
C PHE A 52 -2.32 -8.35 4.36
N ARG A 53 -3.20 -9.09 5.00
CA ARG A 53 -4.55 -9.34 4.46
C ARG A 53 -5.58 -9.58 5.55
N PRO A 54 -6.88 -9.44 5.25
CA PRO A 54 -7.94 -10.00 6.08
C PRO A 54 -7.71 -11.49 6.31
N ASN A 55 -7.90 -11.96 7.55
CA ASN A 55 -7.74 -13.38 7.89
C ASN A 55 -8.98 -14.19 7.48
N ASP A 56 -9.17 -14.33 6.19
CA ASP A 56 -10.20 -15.16 5.57
C ASP A 56 -9.63 -15.94 4.38
N SER A 57 -10.45 -16.77 3.72
CA SER A 57 -10.04 -17.59 2.56
C SER A 57 -10.34 -16.93 1.20
N LYS A 58 -10.87 -15.70 1.15
CA LYS A 58 -11.27 -15.06 -0.11
C LYS A 58 -10.04 -14.61 -0.90
N LYS A 59 -10.04 -14.83 -2.22
CA LYS A 59 -9.09 -14.17 -3.12
C LYS A 59 -9.45 -12.68 -3.23
N ARG A 60 -8.43 -11.81 -3.14
CA ARG A 60 -8.60 -10.36 -3.07
C ARG A 60 -7.68 -9.62 -4.01
N PRO A 61 -8.06 -8.44 -4.52
CA PRO A 61 -7.12 -7.57 -5.19
C PRO A 61 -5.96 -7.24 -4.26
N ALA A 62 -4.76 -7.08 -4.82
CA ALA A 62 -3.57 -6.68 -4.08
C ALA A 62 -3.12 -5.27 -4.44
N VAL A 63 -2.49 -4.57 -3.49
CA VAL A 63 -1.85 -3.28 -3.69
C VAL A 63 -0.42 -3.34 -3.18
N LEU A 64 0.54 -3.19 -4.09
CA LEU A 64 1.95 -3.03 -3.76
C LEU A 64 2.21 -1.58 -3.34
N CYS A 65 2.74 -1.38 -2.13
CA CYS A 65 2.97 -0.09 -1.50
C CYS A 65 4.47 0.22 -1.46
N LEU A 66 4.88 1.34 -2.06
CA LEU A 66 6.28 1.75 -2.23
C LEU A 66 6.58 3.00 -1.42
N HIS A 67 7.63 2.95 -0.60
CA HIS A 67 8.03 4.07 0.24
C HIS A 67 8.69 5.19 -0.56
N GLY A 68 8.61 6.42 -0.01
CA GLY A 68 9.38 7.56 -0.46
C GLY A 68 10.79 7.58 0.14
N GLY A 69 11.51 8.69 -0.09
CA GLY A 69 12.84 8.90 0.49
C GLY A 69 13.93 9.18 -0.54
N PHE A 70 13.56 9.83 -1.66
CA PHE A 70 14.49 10.24 -2.72
C PHE A 70 15.31 9.08 -3.31
N TRP A 71 14.79 7.86 -3.25
CA TRP A 71 15.50 6.61 -3.62
C TRP A 71 16.75 6.32 -2.79
N ALA A 72 17.15 7.21 -1.88
CA ALA A 72 18.38 7.14 -1.07
C ALA A 72 18.15 6.64 0.36
N LYS A 73 16.90 6.61 0.84
CA LYS A 73 16.54 6.17 2.19
C LYS A 73 15.11 5.70 2.26
N GLY A 74 14.76 5.04 3.36
CA GLY A 74 13.42 4.53 3.60
C GLY A 74 13.38 3.01 3.68
N SER A 75 12.21 2.49 3.98
CA SER A 75 11.97 1.05 4.02
C SER A 75 10.48 0.75 3.88
N LYS A 76 10.14 -0.50 3.58
CA LYS A 76 8.78 -1.02 3.52
C LYS A 76 7.93 -0.69 4.75
N LYS A 77 8.56 -0.55 5.93
CA LYS A 77 7.87 -0.23 7.19
C LYS A 77 7.15 1.12 7.16
N PHE A 78 7.63 2.08 6.36
CA PHE A 78 6.98 3.38 6.23
C PHE A 78 5.59 3.31 5.59
N MET A 79 5.32 2.20 4.90
CA MET A 79 4.03 1.97 4.25
C MET A 79 3.04 1.13 5.08
N HIS A 80 3.43 0.67 6.28
CA HIS A 80 2.54 -0.13 7.13
C HIS A 80 1.23 0.58 7.50
N PRO A 81 1.21 1.90 7.86
CA PRO A 81 -0.06 2.57 8.14
C PRO A 81 -1.02 2.61 6.94
N LEU A 82 -0.48 2.73 5.71
CA LEU A 82 -1.29 2.63 4.50
C LEU A 82 -1.78 1.19 4.29
N ALA A 83 -0.93 0.21 4.57
CA ALA A 83 -1.29 -1.21 4.45
C ALA A 83 -2.46 -1.57 5.37
N ASP A 84 -2.45 -1.10 6.62
CA ASP A 84 -3.53 -1.33 7.58
C ASP A 84 -4.86 -0.79 7.03
N GLY A 85 -4.90 0.45 6.55
CA GLY A 85 -6.08 1.04 5.94
C GLY A 85 -6.57 0.32 4.67
N LEU A 86 -5.66 -0.23 3.86
CA LEU A 86 -6.03 -1.03 2.68
C LEU A 86 -6.64 -2.38 3.09
N VAL A 87 -6.10 -3.03 4.12
CA VAL A 87 -6.64 -4.29 4.64
C VAL A 87 -8.04 -4.09 5.21
N GLU A 88 -8.30 -3.00 5.92
CA GLU A 88 -9.64 -2.62 6.39
C GLU A 88 -10.64 -2.46 5.24
N LYS A 89 -10.18 -2.00 4.08
CA LYS A 89 -10.97 -1.90 2.84
C LYS A 89 -11.07 -3.22 2.06
N GLY A 90 -10.49 -4.30 2.59
CA GLY A 90 -10.60 -5.62 2.02
C GLY A 90 -9.56 -5.96 0.94
N TYR A 91 -8.49 -5.21 0.82
CA TYR A 91 -7.37 -5.52 -0.07
C TYR A 91 -6.33 -6.43 0.61
N VAL A 92 -5.51 -7.09 -0.19
CA VAL A 92 -4.19 -7.55 0.25
C VAL A 92 -3.23 -6.38 0.06
N ALA A 93 -2.58 -5.93 1.12
CA ALA A 93 -1.58 -4.88 1.05
C ALA A 93 -0.17 -5.48 1.13
N VAL A 94 0.72 -5.05 0.26
CA VAL A 94 2.10 -5.53 0.21
C VAL A 94 3.04 -4.35 0.28
N CYS A 95 3.86 -4.29 1.33
CA CYS A 95 4.87 -3.26 1.49
C CYS A 95 6.23 -3.80 1.06
N SER A 96 6.88 -3.19 0.08
CA SER A 96 8.13 -3.69 -0.47
C SER A 96 9.30 -2.74 -0.25
N ASN A 97 10.49 -3.31 -0.01
CA ASN A 97 11.74 -2.62 -0.23
C ASN A 97 12.09 -2.63 -1.74
N TYR A 98 12.96 -1.73 -2.11
CA TYR A 98 13.70 -1.71 -3.37
C TYR A 98 15.13 -1.24 -3.07
N ARG A 99 16.11 -1.53 -3.93
CA ARG A 99 17.49 -1.09 -3.74
C ARG A 99 17.57 0.44 -3.71
N LEU A 100 18.30 0.97 -2.76
CA LEU A 100 18.56 2.40 -2.66
C LEU A 100 19.73 2.79 -3.58
N THR A 101 19.90 4.08 -3.82
CA THR A 101 20.90 4.61 -4.78
C THR A 101 22.34 4.41 -4.36
N ASP A 102 22.59 4.21 -3.07
CA ASP A 102 23.91 3.82 -2.51
C ASP A 102 24.24 2.34 -2.78
N VAL A 103 23.23 1.50 -3.03
CA VAL A 103 23.36 0.07 -3.36
C VAL A 103 23.42 -0.16 -4.87
N ALA A 104 22.57 0.52 -5.64
CA ALA A 104 22.53 0.39 -7.09
C ALA A 104 21.96 1.66 -7.76
N PRO A 105 22.55 2.14 -8.88
CA PRO A 105 22.05 3.29 -9.61
C PRO A 105 20.73 2.98 -10.33
N ALA A 106 20.01 4.03 -10.75
CA ALA A 106 18.86 3.87 -11.65
C ALA A 106 19.29 3.13 -12.94
N PRO A 107 18.43 2.27 -13.46
CA PRO A 107 17.02 2.01 -13.16
C PRO A 107 16.75 0.84 -12.19
N ALA A 108 17.73 0.45 -11.35
CA ALA A 108 17.65 -0.73 -10.49
C ALA A 108 16.36 -0.74 -9.63
N GLN A 109 15.95 0.42 -9.09
CA GLN A 109 14.76 0.57 -8.27
C GLN A 109 13.47 0.19 -9.02
N LEU A 110 13.38 0.58 -10.30
CA LEU A 110 12.24 0.21 -11.15
C LEU A 110 12.22 -1.29 -11.43
N HIS A 111 13.37 -1.88 -11.73
CA HIS A 111 13.48 -3.33 -11.96
C HIS A 111 13.05 -4.12 -10.73
N ASP A 112 13.40 -3.65 -9.52
CA ASP A 112 13.00 -4.30 -8.27
C ASP A 112 11.48 -4.24 -8.06
N VAL A 113 10.83 -3.12 -8.39
CA VAL A 113 9.37 -2.99 -8.34
C VAL A 113 8.68 -3.92 -9.35
N ILE A 114 9.20 -4.00 -10.56
CA ILE A 114 8.72 -4.92 -11.60
C ILE A 114 8.84 -6.37 -11.13
N SER A 115 9.96 -6.72 -10.51
CA SER A 115 10.19 -8.06 -9.94
C SER A 115 9.22 -8.37 -8.79
N ALA A 116 8.91 -7.38 -7.94
CA ALA A 116 7.92 -7.56 -6.88
C ALA A 116 6.51 -7.82 -7.45
N ILE A 117 6.10 -7.10 -8.50
CA ILE A 117 4.81 -7.33 -9.17
C ILE A 117 4.76 -8.75 -9.78
N HIS A 118 5.83 -9.17 -10.44
CA HIS A 118 5.94 -10.51 -11.02
C HIS A 118 5.85 -11.58 -9.92
N PHE A 119 6.63 -11.43 -8.84
CA PHE A 119 6.61 -12.33 -7.69
C PHE A 119 5.20 -12.49 -7.09
N LEU A 120 4.47 -11.38 -6.92
CA LEU A 120 3.11 -11.42 -6.39
C LEU A 120 2.13 -12.15 -7.31
N ARG A 121 2.32 -12.11 -8.61
CA ARG A 121 1.50 -12.86 -9.57
C ARG A 121 1.78 -14.34 -9.54
N GLU A 122 3.04 -14.73 -9.54
CA GLU A 122 3.46 -16.13 -9.52
C GLU A 122 3.07 -16.81 -8.19
N ASN A 123 3.13 -16.07 -7.08
CA ASN A 123 2.83 -16.60 -5.74
C ASN A 123 1.45 -16.14 -5.21
N ALA A 124 0.54 -15.74 -6.09
CA ALA A 124 -0.75 -15.16 -5.71
C ALA A 124 -1.60 -16.08 -4.83
N SER A 125 -1.55 -17.40 -5.06
CA SER A 125 -2.29 -18.40 -4.27
C SER A 125 -1.88 -18.43 -2.81
N ASP A 126 -0.60 -18.27 -2.51
CA ASP A 126 -0.03 -18.41 -1.17
C ASP A 126 -0.49 -17.26 -0.25
N TYR A 127 -0.73 -16.11 -0.86
CA TYR A 127 -1.18 -14.91 -0.17
C TYR A 127 -2.67 -14.59 -0.37
N GLY A 128 -3.41 -15.47 -1.08
CA GLY A 128 -4.83 -15.25 -1.39
C GLY A 128 -5.08 -14.01 -2.26
N ILE A 129 -4.17 -13.74 -3.19
CA ILE A 129 -4.24 -12.65 -4.15
C ILE A 129 -5.02 -13.11 -5.40
N ASP A 130 -5.85 -12.22 -5.96
CA ASP A 130 -6.34 -12.32 -7.32
C ASP A 130 -5.21 -11.84 -8.27
N SER A 131 -4.52 -12.76 -8.92
CA SER A 131 -3.36 -12.45 -9.80
C SER A 131 -3.70 -11.52 -10.97
N GLY A 132 -4.98 -11.44 -11.35
CA GLY A 132 -5.47 -10.50 -12.35
C GLY A 132 -5.72 -9.08 -11.84
N LYS A 133 -5.58 -8.83 -10.52
CA LYS A 133 -5.92 -7.55 -9.87
C LYS A 133 -4.83 -7.09 -8.91
N ILE A 134 -3.67 -6.71 -9.46
CA ILE A 134 -2.54 -6.17 -8.71
C ILE A 134 -2.33 -4.72 -9.10
N GLY A 135 -2.59 -3.81 -8.15
CA GLY A 135 -2.28 -2.39 -8.26
C GLY A 135 -0.94 -2.06 -7.60
N VAL A 136 -0.41 -0.89 -7.90
CA VAL A 136 0.79 -0.34 -7.25
C VAL A 136 0.51 1.09 -6.79
N THR A 137 1.00 1.44 -5.61
CA THR A 137 0.96 2.82 -5.10
C THR A 137 2.25 3.16 -4.38
N GLY A 138 2.51 4.43 -4.22
CA GLY A 138 3.68 4.86 -3.46
C GLY A 138 3.69 6.37 -3.22
N SER A 139 4.54 6.80 -2.29
CA SER A 139 4.69 8.20 -1.93
C SER A 139 6.00 8.76 -2.49
N SER A 140 5.98 10.00 -3.03
CA SER A 140 7.17 10.71 -3.54
C SER A 140 7.99 9.83 -4.51
N ALA A 141 9.23 9.46 -4.18
CA ALA A 141 10.06 8.53 -4.95
C ALA A 141 9.36 7.19 -5.25
N GLY A 142 8.65 6.62 -4.27
CA GLY A 142 7.82 5.42 -4.48
C GLY A 142 6.62 5.67 -5.39
N GLY A 143 6.06 6.88 -5.34
CA GLY A 143 5.01 7.32 -6.26
C GLY A 143 5.50 7.39 -7.70
N TYR A 144 6.71 7.93 -7.93
CA TYR A 144 7.36 7.90 -9.22
C TYR A 144 7.55 6.46 -9.74
N LEU A 145 8.08 5.57 -8.88
CA LEU A 145 8.29 4.16 -9.26
C LEU A 145 6.96 3.46 -9.58
N ALA A 146 5.88 3.78 -8.86
CA ALA A 146 4.55 3.23 -9.14
C ALA A 146 4.05 3.63 -10.53
N VAL A 147 4.17 4.91 -10.89
CA VAL A 147 3.80 5.41 -12.23
C VAL A 147 4.69 4.81 -13.30
N MET A 148 6.01 4.77 -13.08
CA MET A 148 6.95 4.19 -14.03
C MET A 148 6.68 2.71 -14.28
N ALA A 149 6.35 1.93 -13.25
CA ALA A 149 6.02 0.51 -13.42
C ALA A 149 4.75 0.28 -14.28
N ALA A 150 3.83 1.26 -14.31
CA ALA A 150 2.63 1.19 -15.13
C ALA A 150 2.88 1.49 -16.62
N VAL A 151 3.83 2.38 -16.91
CA VAL A 151 4.13 2.82 -18.28
C VAL A 151 5.31 2.10 -18.91
N PHE A 152 6.17 1.50 -18.09
CA PHE A 152 7.33 0.75 -18.58
C PHE A 152 6.89 -0.55 -19.28
N ASP A 153 7.36 -0.76 -20.50
CA ASP A 153 7.11 -1.99 -21.22
C ASP A 153 8.33 -2.92 -21.11
N SER A 154 8.20 -3.95 -20.27
CA SER A 154 9.23 -5.00 -20.10
C SER A 154 9.13 -6.11 -21.15
N GLY A 155 8.11 -6.06 -22.03
CA GLY A 155 7.76 -7.17 -22.93
C GLY A 155 6.98 -8.32 -22.24
N ASP A 156 6.90 -8.34 -20.91
CA ASP A 156 6.16 -9.33 -20.13
C ASP A 156 4.96 -8.71 -19.39
N LYS A 157 3.75 -9.04 -19.83
CA LYS A 157 2.51 -8.54 -19.22
C LYS A 157 2.36 -8.90 -17.73
N ARG A 158 3.06 -9.92 -17.24
CA ARG A 158 3.03 -10.33 -15.82
C ARG A 158 3.72 -9.34 -14.91
N THR A 159 4.55 -8.48 -15.44
CA THR A 159 5.29 -7.45 -14.69
C THR A 159 4.56 -6.11 -14.62
N ARG A 160 3.48 -5.93 -15.41
CA ARG A 160 2.71 -4.67 -15.46
C ARG A 160 1.59 -4.69 -14.41
N PRO A 161 1.44 -3.64 -13.58
CA PRO A 161 0.32 -3.54 -12.65
C PRO A 161 -1.00 -3.27 -13.42
N ASN A 162 -2.14 -3.63 -12.82
CA ASN A 162 -3.47 -3.36 -13.37
C ASN A 162 -3.93 -1.91 -13.12
N ALA A 163 -3.37 -1.26 -12.08
CA ALA A 163 -3.60 0.13 -11.74
C ALA A 163 -2.38 0.71 -11.03
N ALA A 164 -2.16 2.01 -11.17
CA ALA A 164 -1.08 2.71 -10.46
C ALA A 164 -1.57 4.04 -9.89
N VAL A 165 -1.14 4.37 -8.68
CA VAL A 165 -1.40 5.65 -8.02
C VAL A 165 -0.10 6.21 -7.45
N GLY A 166 0.36 7.36 -7.94
CA GLY A 166 1.51 8.08 -7.40
C GLY A 166 1.07 9.20 -6.47
N MET A 167 1.34 9.10 -5.18
CA MET A 167 1.08 10.15 -4.20
C MET A 167 2.27 11.10 -4.12
N GLY A 168 2.10 12.35 -4.58
CA GLY A 168 3.18 13.34 -4.64
C GLY A 168 4.35 12.87 -5.52
N ALA A 169 4.06 12.14 -6.59
CA ALA A 169 5.05 11.61 -7.51
C ALA A 169 5.73 12.75 -8.28
N GLN A 170 7.04 12.69 -8.39
CA GLN A 170 7.80 13.57 -9.26
C GLN A 170 7.80 12.97 -10.68
N THR A 171 6.99 13.51 -11.57
CA THR A 171 6.85 12.98 -12.94
C THR A 171 7.79 13.66 -13.93
N ASP A 172 8.41 14.77 -13.54
CA ASP A 172 9.44 15.46 -14.32
C ASP A 172 10.73 15.59 -13.50
N LEU A 173 11.68 14.70 -13.73
CA LEU A 173 12.99 14.70 -13.07
C LEU A 173 13.98 15.70 -13.72
N LEU A 174 13.63 16.28 -14.86
CA LEU A 174 14.47 17.24 -15.60
C LEU A 174 14.15 18.69 -15.25
N SER A 175 13.06 18.94 -14.49
CA SER A 175 12.65 20.27 -14.06
C SER A 175 13.77 21.00 -13.30
N PRO A 176 14.02 22.29 -13.57
CA PRO A 176 15.00 23.09 -12.85
C PRO A 176 14.82 23.13 -11.33
N ILE A 177 13.58 22.96 -10.84
CA ILE A 177 13.25 22.91 -9.41
C ILE A 177 13.94 21.73 -8.70
N LEU A 178 14.16 20.61 -9.39
CA LEU A 178 14.90 19.47 -8.84
C LEU A 178 16.41 19.67 -8.81
N LYS A 179 16.95 20.48 -9.72
CA LYS A 179 18.38 20.78 -9.79
C LYS A 179 18.87 21.66 -8.62
N ILE A 180 17.96 22.42 -7.97
CA ILE A 180 18.31 23.33 -6.85
C ILE A 180 18.47 22.57 -5.51
N ARG A 181 18.02 21.33 -5.41
CA ARG A 181 18.04 20.54 -4.16
C ARG A 181 19.15 19.48 -4.09
N GLN A 182 20.14 19.53 -4.97
CA GLN A 182 21.31 18.62 -4.97
C GLN A 182 22.52 19.23 -4.24
N PHE A 183 22.28 20.01 -3.17
CA PHE A 183 23.35 20.51 -2.29
C PHE A 183 23.21 19.94 -0.89
#